data_fdb04cc99489e7d85e2d6bd88f409f6f
#
_entry.id   fdb04cc99489e7d85e2d6bd88f409f6f
#
_cell.length_a   1.000
_cell.length_b   1.000
_cell.length_c   1.000
_cell.angle_alpha   90.00
_cell.angle_beta   90.00
_cell.angle_gamma   90.00
#
_symmetry.space_group_name_H-M   'P 1'
#
loop_
_entity.id
_entity.type
_entity.pdbx_description
1 polymer ?
#
loop_
_entity_poly.entity_id
_entity_poly.type
_entity_poly.pdbx_seq_one_letter_code
_entity_poly.pdbx_strand_id
1 'polypeptide(L)'
;AKAGATEVVACDLDPLAIESCRANAALNGVELSYSLDFFSEEDRFDLIIVADVLYDRANLPLLDAFLTRGQEALVADSRVKDFQHPRYTRLGLLEACTWPDLAEPAEFREVSLYHAQRPT
;
A
#
# COMPACT_ATOMS: atom_id res chain seq x y z
N ALA A 1 8.47 8.02 4.53
CA ALA A 1 9.13 9.24 5.00
C ALA A 1 10.35 8.92 5.85
N LYS A 2 10.22 8.17 6.94
CA LYS A 2 11.36 7.82 7.80
C LYS A 2 12.46 7.05 7.09
N ALA A 3 12.13 6.28 6.08
CA ALA A 3 13.10 5.49 5.29
C ALA A 3 13.89 6.34 4.28
N GLY A 4 13.63 7.65 4.18
CA GLY A 4 14.40 8.57 3.37
C GLY A 4 13.72 9.05 2.10
N ALA A 5 12.46 8.72 1.87
CA ALA A 5 11.71 9.28 0.75
C ALA A 5 11.57 10.80 0.93
N THR A 6 11.83 11.57 -0.13
CA THR A 6 11.80 13.03 -0.08
C THR A 6 10.39 13.58 -0.05
N GLU A 7 9.46 12.92 -0.71
CA GLU A 7 8.03 13.28 -0.75
C GLU A 7 7.19 12.02 -0.58
N VAL A 8 6.26 12.04 0.35
CA VAL A 8 5.36 10.91 0.60
C VAL A 8 3.93 11.41 0.63
N VAL A 9 3.07 10.77 -0.16
CA VAL A 9 1.63 11.03 -0.19
C VAL A 9 0.92 9.84 0.44
N ALA A 10 0.16 10.08 1.51
CA ALA A 10 -0.72 9.08 2.10
C ALA A 10 -2.10 9.21 1.45
N CYS A 11 -2.59 8.11 0.89
CA CYS A 11 -3.84 8.09 0.15
C CYS A 11 -4.80 7.06 0.74
N ASP A 12 -6.03 7.49 1.01
CA ASP A 12 -7.13 6.62 1.45
C ASP A 12 -8.45 7.30 1.12
N LEU A 13 -9.47 6.50 0.78
CA LEU A 13 -10.81 7.03 0.53
C LEU A 13 -11.51 7.48 1.82
N ASP A 14 -11.11 6.95 2.97
CA ASP A 14 -11.72 7.23 4.26
C ASP A 14 -11.05 8.46 4.90
N PRO A 15 -11.82 9.57 5.13
CA PRO A 15 -11.29 10.74 5.82
C PRO A 15 -10.76 10.44 7.23
N LEU A 16 -11.31 9.45 7.92
CA LEU A 16 -10.82 9.06 9.24
C LEU A 16 -9.44 8.39 9.15
N ALA A 17 -9.18 7.62 8.10
CA ALA A 17 -7.87 7.04 7.86
C ALA A 17 -6.84 8.15 7.60
N ILE A 18 -7.20 9.20 6.87
CA ILE A 18 -6.34 10.36 6.65
C ILE A 18 -6.05 11.10 7.96
N GLU A 19 -7.05 11.28 8.83
CA GLU A 19 -6.83 11.86 10.15
C GLU A 19 -5.86 11.03 10.99
N SER A 20 -5.95 9.71 10.94
CA SER A 20 -5.01 8.82 11.59
C SER A 20 -3.59 8.98 11.03
N CYS A 21 -3.46 9.13 9.72
CA CYS A 21 -2.16 9.41 9.09
C CYS A 21 -1.56 10.72 9.59
N ARG A 22 -2.38 11.77 9.73
CA ARG A 22 -1.91 13.06 10.26
C ARG A 22 -1.39 12.93 11.68
N ALA A 23 -2.13 12.23 12.54
CA ALA A 23 -1.73 11.99 13.92
C ALA A 23 -0.42 11.19 14.00
N ASN A 24 -0.29 10.16 13.18
CA ASN A 24 0.91 9.34 13.12
C ASN A 24 2.12 10.12 12.57
N ALA A 25 1.91 10.97 11.59
CA ALA A 25 2.96 11.83 11.05
C ALA A 25 3.49 12.79 12.11
N ALA A 26 2.59 13.42 12.85
CA ALA A 26 2.96 14.32 13.95
C ALA A 26 3.73 13.57 15.04
N LEU A 27 3.25 12.40 15.44
CA LEU A 27 3.89 11.56 16.46
C LEU A 27 5.32 11.15 16.05
N ASN A 28 5.54 10.92 14.76
CA ASN A 28 6.83 10.47 14.23
C ASN A 28 7.72 11.62 13.73
N GLY A 29 7.24 12.85 13.80
CA GLY A 29 8.01 14.02 13.37
C GLY A 29 8.31 14.03 11.87
N VAL A 30 7.38 13.51 11.04
CA VAL A 30 7.53 13.49 9.58
C VAL A 30 6.43 14.31 8.93
N GLU A 31 6.73 14.81 7.73
CA GLU A 31 5.77 15.54 6.91
C GLU A 31 5.25 14.64 5.79
N LEU A 32 3.93 14.62 5.61
CA LEU A 32 3.24 13.89 4.55
C LEU A 32 2.30 14.85 3.81
N SER A 33 2.06 14.56 2.55
CA SER A 33 0.92 15.08 1.82
C SER A 33 -0.21 14.05 1.88
N TYR A 34 -1.44 14.46 1.60
CA TYR A 34 -2.61 13.59 1.78
C TYR A 34 -3.52 13.66 0.56
N SER A 35 -4.13 12.55 0.22
CA SER A 35 -5.10 12.45 -0.87
C SER A 35 -6.26 11.54 -0.47
N LEU A 36 -7.47 11.92 -0.85
CA LEU A 36 -8.68 11.13 -0.67
C LEU A 36 -9.07 10.35 -1.91
N ASP A 37 -8.38 10.55 -3.03
CA ASP A 37 -8.72 9.92 -4.29
C ASP A 37 -7.45 9.58 -5.09
N PHE A 38 -7.12 8.28 -5.08
CA PHE A 38 -5.98 7.78 -5.84
C PHE A 38 -6.10 8.08 -7.35
N PHE A 39 -7.31 8.00 -7.90
CA PHE A 39 -7.52 8.19 -9.33
C PHE A 39 -7.37 9.64 -9.78
N SER A 40 -7.41 10.60 -8.87
CA SER A 40 -7.11 12.00 -9.16
C SER A 40 -5.62 12.31 -9.18
N GLU A 41 -4.78 11.39 -8.70
CA GLU A 41 -3.34 11.57 -8.67
C GLU A 41 -2.72 11.45 -10.06
N GLU A 42 -1.71 12.27 -10.32
CA GLU A 42 -0.96 12.26 -11.56
C GLU A 42 0.11 11.16 -11.58
N ASP A 43 0.57 10.81 -12.77
CA ASP A 43 1.69 9.91 -12.98
C ASP A 43 2.99 10.62 -12.60
N ARG A 44 3.41 10.48 -11.34
CA ARG A 44 4.60 11.17 -10.82
C ARG A 44 5.36 10.41 -9.73
N PHE A 45 4.90 9.24 -9.36
CA PHE A 45 5.51 8.52 -8.25
C PHE A 45 6.59 7.55 -8.73
N ASP A 46 7.68 7.48 -7.98
CA ASP A 46 8.72 6.47 -8.21
C ASP A 46 8.27 5.11 -7.72
N LEU A 47 7.62 5.07 -6.55
CA LEU A 47 7.15 3.85 -5.92
C LEU A 47 5.78 4.07 -5.30
N ILE A 48 4.88 3.14 -5.54
CA ILE A 48 3.58 3.08 -4.86
C ILE A 48 3.59 1.87 -3.93
N ILE A 49 3.35 2.10 -2.65
CA ILE A 49 3.23 1.06 -1.63
C ILE A 49 1.76 0.87 -1.31
N VAL A 50 1.31 -0.37 -1.36
CA VAL A 50 -0.10 -0.73 -1.19
C VAL A 50 -0.21 -1.79 -0.10
N ALA A 51 -1.11 -1.58 0.86
CA ALA A 51 -1.32 -2.51 1.95
C ALA A 51 -2.80 -2.85 2.10
N ASP A 52 -3.11 -4.13 2.05
CA ASP A 52 -4.44 -4.71 2.36
C ASP A 52 -5.63 -4.05 1.67
N VAL A 53 -5.53 -3.81 0.35
CA VAL A 53 -6.63 -3.23 -0.44
C VAL A 53 -7.36 -4.26 -1.31
N LEU A 54 -6.86 -5.48 -1.41
CA LEU A 54 -7.39 -6.50 -2.33
C LEU A 54 -8.50 -7.36 -1.73
N TYR A 55 -8.86 -7.12 -0.46
CA TYR A 55 -9.94 -7.86 0.20
C TYR A 55 -11.29 -7.73 -0.50
N ASP A 56 -11.48 -6.66 -1.27
CA ASP A 56 -12.64 -6.48 -2.14
C ASP A 56 -12.20 -6.72 -3.59
N ARG A 57 -12.86 -7.66 -4.27
CA ARG A 57 -12.56 -7.99 -5.66
C ARG A 57 -12.76 -6.80 -6.60
N ALA A 58 -13.60 -5.85 -6.24
CA ALA A 58 -13.76 -4.61 -6.99
C ALA A 58 -12.47 -3.78 -7.04
N ASN A 59 -11.53 -4.03 -6.12
CA ASN A 59 -10.24 -3.34 -6.08
C ASN A 59 -9.16 -4.01 -6.95
N LEU A 60 -9.39 -5.19 -7.50
CA LEU A 60 -8.40 -5.86 -8.37
C LEU A 60 -7.94 -5.01 -9.56
N PRO A 61 -8.82 -4.23 -10.23
CA PRO A 61 -8.37 -3.33 -11.31
C PRO A 61 -7.36 -2.27 -10.86
N LEU A 62 -7.24 -1.98 -9.57
CA LEU A 62 -6.22 -1.08 -9.04
C LEU A 62 -4.80 -1.57 -9.34
N LEU A 63 -4.60 -2.88 -9.47
CA LEU A 63 -3.28 -3.44 -9.80
C LEU A 63 -2.71 -2.85 -11.08
N ASP A 64 -3.54 -2.65 -12.09
CA ASP A 64 -3.12 -1.97 -13.33
C ASP A 64 -2.98 -0.46 -13.11
N ALA A 65 -3.90 0.13 -12.36
CA ALA A 65 -3.91 1.57 -12.11
C ALA A 65 -2.66 2.04 -11.36
N PHE A 66 -2.10 1.25 -10.46
CA PHE A 66 -0.86 1.60 -9.76
C PHE A 66 0.27 1.86 -10.75
N LEU A 67 0.40 1.06 -11.80
CA LEU A 67 1.45 1.19 -12.79
C LEU A 67 1.21 2.30 -13.82
N THR A 68 0.05 2.93 -13.79
CA THR A 68 -0.21 4.14 -14.58
C THR A 68 0.20 5.41 -13.86
N ARG A 69 0.47 5.35 -12.55
CA ARG A 69 0.80 6.51 -11.72
C ARG A 69 2.15 6.40 -11.02
N GLY A 70 2.75 5.22 -11.03
CA GLY A 70 4.06 4.96 -10.45
C GLY A 70 4.93 4.11 -11.35
N GLN A 71 6.24 4.24 -11.19
CA GLN A 71 7.22 3.41 -11.93
C GLN A 71 7.24 1.99 -11.40
N GLU A 72 7.07 1.84 -10.10
CA GLU A 72 7.05 0.55 -9.40
C GLU A 72 5.89 0.51 -8.41
N ALA A 73 5.40 -0.69 -8.17
CA ALA A 73 4.41 -0.94 -7.13
C ALA A 73 4.87 -2.10 -6.24
N LEU A 74 4.75 -1.92 -4.95
CA LEU A 74 4.98 -2.95 -3.93
C LEU A 74 3.67 -3.17 -3.19
N VAL A 75 3.14 -4.37 -3.29
CA VAL A 75 1.85 -4.73 -2.68
C VAL A 75 2.08 -5.71 -1.56
N ALA A 76 1.60 -5.36 -0.37
CA ALA A 76 1.58 -6.22 0.80
C ALA A 76 0.12 -6.56 1.12
N ASP A 77 -0.21 -7.84 1.18
CA ASP A 77 -1.58 -8.26 1.41
C ASP A 77 -1.65 -9.46 2.35
N SER A 78 -2.46 -9.33 3.40
CA SER A 78 -2.71 -10.36 4.39
C SER A 78 -4.06 -11.05 4.22
N ARG A 79 -4.93 -10.51 3.36
CA ARG A 79 -6.31 -10.97 3.19
C ARG A 79 -6.48 -11.88 1.98
N VAL A 80 -5.86 -11.51 0.86
CA VAL A 80 -5.85 -12.32 -0.36
C VAL A 80 -4.51 -13.04 -0.43
N LYS A 81 -4.52 -14.34 -0.20
CA LYS A 81 -3.28 -15.12 -0.07
C LYS A 81 -2.60 -15.38 -1.41
N ASP A 82 -3.38 -15.41 -2.47
CA ASP A 82 -2.87 -15.82 -3.77
C ASP A 82 -3.65 -15.12 -4.88
N PHE A 83 -3.01 -14.18 -5.54
CA PHE A 83 -3.53 -13.61 -6.77
C PHE A 83 -2.48 -13.73 -7.86
N GLN A 84 -2.94 -13.78 -9.10
CA GLN A 84 -2.04 -13.81 -10.26
C GLN A 84 -2.33 -12.63 -11.16
N HIS A 85 -1.25 -11.96 -11.54
CA HIS A 85 -1.29 -10.84 -12.48
C HIS A 85 0.00 -10.88 -13.30
N PRO A 86 -0.07 -10.70 -14.64
CA PRO A 86 1.10 -10.87 -15.50
C PRO A 86 2.27 -9.93 -15.17
N ARG A 87 2.00 -8.79 -14.54
CA ARG A 87 3.01 -7.78 -14.21
C ARG A 87 3.54 -7.87 -12.79
N TYR A 88 2.86 -8.62 -11.91
CA TYR A 88 3.23 -8.72 -10.51
C TYR A 88 3.92 -10.05 -10.23
N THR A 89 5.08 -9.97 -9.62
CA THR A 89 5.85 -11.12 -9.18
C THR A 89 5.76 -11.23 -7.67
N ARG A 90 5.41 -12.41 -7.18
CA ARG A 90 5.41 -12.67 -5.75
C ARG A 90 6.84 -12.73 -5.24
N LEU A 91 7.18 -11.88 -4.26
CA LEU A 91 8.51 -11.85 -3.66
C LEU A 91 8.65 -12.83 -2.51
N GLY A 92 7.58 -13.07 -1.76
CA GLY A 92 7.63 -13.95 -0.62
C GLY A 92 6.51 -13.69 0.38
N LEU A 93 6.67 -14.27 1.55
CA LEU A 93 5.73 -14.20 2.65
C LEU A 93 6.45 -13.65 3.88
N LEU A 94 5.86 -12.66 4.53
CA LEU A 94 6.32 -12.15 5.81
C LEU A 94 5.29 -12.51 6.88
N GLU A 95 5.78 -12.82 8.08
CA GLU A 95 4.94 -12.89 9.26
C GLU A 95 4.99 -11.55 9.98
N ALA A 96 3.83 -10.93 10.22
CA ALA A 96 3.73 -9.63 10.84
C ALA A 96 2.49 -9.54 11.73
N CYS A 97 2.57 -8.70 12.74
CA CYS A 97 1.43 -8.39 13.60
C CYS A 97 1.47 -6.91 13.99
N THR A 98 0.36 -6.41 14.50
CA THR A 98 0.29 -5.06 15.04
C THR A 98 1.06 -4.95 16.35
N TRP A 99 1.48 -3.73 16.69
CA TRP A 99 2.05 -3.43 17.99
C TRP A 99 1.20 -2.34 18.67
N PRO A 100 0.62 -2.61 19.86
CA PRO A 100 0.59 -3.93 20.52
C PRO A 100 -0.15 -4.98 19.72
N ASP A 101 0.15 -6.26 20.01
CA ASP A 101 -0.51 -7.38 19.36
C ASP A 101 -1.99 -7.42 19.74
N LEU A 102 -2.88 -7.25 18.78
CA LEU A 102 -4.33 -7.24 18.96
C LEU A 102 -4.94 -8.63 18.80
N ALA A 103 -4.12 -9.69 18.82
CA ALA A 103 -4.53 -11.08 18.68
C ALA A 103 -5.31 -11.35 17.39
N GLU A 104 -4.86 -10.78 16.28
CA GLU A 104 -5.43 -11.08 14.96
C GLU A 104 -5.33 -12.58 14.65
N PRO A 105 -6.29 -13.14 13.88
CA PRO A 105 -6.18 -14.52 13.41
C PRO A 105 -4.83 -14.77 12.74
N ALA A 106 -4.26 -15.97 12.96
CA ALA A 106 -2.95 -16.32 12.42
C ALA A 106 -2.87 -16.16 10.90
N GLU A 107 -3.98 -16.41 10.20
CA GLU A 107 -4.07 -16.25 8.74
C GLU A 107 -3.83 -14.82 8.27
N PHE A 108 -4.12 -13.80 9.11
CA PHE A 108 -3.90 -12.39 8.79
C PHE A 108 -2.52 -11.89 9.23
N ARG A 109 -1.74 -12.71 9.90
CA ARG A 109 -0.34 -12.42 10.23
C ARG A 109 0.62 -12.78 9.11
N GLU A 110 0.15 -13.55 8.14
CA GLU A 110 0.91 -13.91 6.96
C GLU A 110 0.65 -12.88 5.86
N VAL A 111 1.68 -12.14 5.51
CA VAL A 111 1.60 -11.06 4.52
C VAL A 111 2.35 -11.48 3.27
N SER A 112 1.63 -11.62 2.17
CA SER A 112 2.24 -11.87 0.86
C SER A 112 2.72 -10.57 0.24
N LEU A 113 3.93 -10.58 -0.31
CA LEU A 113 4.54 -9.43 -0.97
C LEU A 113 4.62 -9.65 -2.48
N TYR A 114 4.23 -8.65 -3.22
CA TYR A 114 4.27 -8.64 -4.68
C TYR A 114 4.93 -7.37 -5.18
N HIS A 115 5.65 -7.48 -6.27
CA HIS A 115 6.34 -6.35 -6.90
C HIS A 115 6.00 -6.31 -8.39
N ALA A 116 5.80 -5.11 -8.89
CA ALA A 116 5.66 -4.86 -10.31
C ALA A 116 6.47 -3.63 -10.73
N GLN A 117 6.95 -3.66 -11.94
CA GLN A 117 7.63 -2.53 -12.56
C GLN A 117 6.91 -2.18 -13.85
N ARG A 118 6.75 -0.89 -14.11
CA ARG A 118 6.15 -0.42 -15.35
C ARG A 118 6.98 -0.90 -16.54
N PRO A 119 6.35 -1.44 -17.59
CA PRO A 119 7.08 -1.79 -18.80
C PRO A 119 7.69 -0.55 -19.45
N THR A 120 8.89 -0.70 -19.92
CA THR A 120 9.63 0.35 -20.64
C THR A 120 9.13 0.50 -22.07
#